data_952a13ab74918439bc488cbf49a933e9
#
_entry.id   952a13ab74918439bc488cbf49a933e9
#
_cell.length_a   1.000
_cell.length_b   1.000
_cell.length_c   1.000
_cell.angle_alpha   90.00
_cell.angle_beta   90.00
_cell.angle_gamma   90.00
#
_symmetry.space_group_name_H-M   'P 1'
#
loop_
_entity.id
_entity.type
_entity.pdbx_description
1 polymer ?
#
loop_
_entity_poly.entity_id
_entity_poly.type
_entity_poly.pdbx_seq_one_letter_code
_entity_poly.pdbx_strand_id
1 'polypeptide(L)'
;AIEDQISAIVPQLQEMLEGLAIDQTFDVPALFEGGTPMTVALSSSLSSIHFDPAGGTLGMRASFSAPKGTTYEKLGSIGRANCLQGGVEANPVFPVGTTSPQLELALKDDLLNELVYALYWGGALSLPIPESLLGDSVSEYGITDMVLLVDFMLPPILSACNPGQQLTVAVGDVKLDATLKMFGAPLTMTIYASLKAGANITARLTETGATSMGVAIQYPDFID
;
A
#
# COMPACT_ATOMS: atom_id res chain seq x y z
N ALA A 1 9.66 29.75 -39.28
CA ALA A 1 8.32 29.21 -39.63
C ALA A 1 7.93 27.99 -38.78
N ILE A 2 8.62 26.84 -38.90
CA ILE A 2 8.30 25.65 -38.08
C ILE A 2 8.79 25.82 -36.63
N GLU A 3 9.98 26.38 -36.46
CA GLU A 3 10.56 26.67 -35.14
C GLU A 3 9.70 27.65 -34.33
N ASP A 4 9.12 28.67 -34.98
CA ASP A 4 8.23 29.64 -34.32
C ASP A 4 6.93 29.00 -33.85
N GLN A 5 6.41 28.05 -34.62
CA GLN A 5 5.20 27.28 -34.23
C GLN A 5 5.47 26.31 -33.06
N ILE A 6 6.63 25.66 -33.10
CA ILE A 6 7.03 24.76 -31.96
C ILE A 6 7.21 25.59 -30.70
N SER A 7 7.90 26.73 -30.78
CA SER A 7 8.14 27.64 -29.66
C SER A 7 6.86 28.22 -29.05
N ALA A 8 5.77 28.32 -29.83
CA ALA A 8 4.48 28.81 -29.37
C ALA A 8 3.65 27.69 -28.70
N ILE A 9 3.86 26.43 -29.11
CA ILE A 9 3.11 25.26 -28.58
C ILE A 9 3.74 24.74 -27.30
N VAL A 10 5.06 24.79 -27.14
CA VAL A 10 5.77 24.24 -25.96
C VAL A 10 5.24 24.82 -24.64
N PRO A 11 5.02 26.14 -24.45
CA PRO A 11 4.45 26.64 -23.20
C PRO A 11 3.04 26.14 -22.92
N GLN A 12 2.19 25.99 -23.95
CA GLN A 12 0.83 25.47 -23.78
C GLN A 12 0.83 23.99 -23.39
N LEU A 13 1.73 23.19 -23.97
CA LEU A 13 1.93 21.82 -23.56
C LEU A 13 2.45 21.74 -22.12
N GLN A 14 3.35 22.61 -21.74
CA GLN A 14 3.88 22.66 -20.39
C GLN A 14 2.77 23.00 -19.37
N GLU A 15 1.94 24.00 -19.64
CA GLU A 15 0.80 24.37 -18.79
C GLU A 15 -0.22 23.22 -18.67
N MET A 16 -0.53 22.55 -19.79
CA MET A 16 -1.39 21.36 -19.76
C MET A 16 -0.81 20.22 -18.93
N LEU A 17 0.50 20.01 -18.97
CA LEU A 17 1.19 18.94 -18.25
C LEU A 17 1.38 19.29 -16.77
N GLU A 18 1.58 20.56 -16.43
CA GLU A 18 1.58 21.04 -15.04
C GLU A 18 0.19 20.87 -14.42
N GLY A 19 -0.89 20.98 -15.20
CA GLY A 19 -2.26 20.70 -14.78
C GLY A 19 -2.55 19.21 -14.46
N LEU A 20 -1.64 18.29 -14.81
CA LEU A 20 -1.70 16.90 -14.39
C LEU A 20 -1.13 16.66 -12.98
N ALA A 21 -0.49 17.66 -12.38
CA ALA A 21 -0.06 17.57 -10.99
C ALA A 21 -1.29 17.44 -10.08
N ILE A 22 -1.25 16.44 -9.19
CA ILE A 22 -2.30 16.20 -8.20
C ILE A 22 -1.72 16.57 -6.84
N ASP A 23 -2.44 17.40 -6.11
CA ASP A 23 -2.13 17.74 -4.73
C ASP A 23 -3.44 17.64 -3.96
N GLN A 24 -3.67 16.49 -3.34
CA GLN A 24 -4.94 16.18 -2.69
C GLN A 24 -4.71 15.55 -1.32
N THR A 25 -5.67 15.81 -0.45
CA THR A 25 -5.71 15.26 0.91
C THR A 25 -6.96 14.41 1.04
N PHE A 26 -6.78 13.21 1.60
CA PHE A 26 -7.85 12.24 1.81
C PHE A 26 -7.99 11.96 3.30
N ASP A 27 -9.23 11.96 3.76
CA ASP A 27 -9.55 11.43 5.08
C ASP A 27 -9.69 9.91 4.97
N VAL A 28 -8.81 9.21 5.65
CA VAL A 28 -8.84 7.75 5.77
C VAL A 28 -9.60 7.42 7.05
N PRO A 29 -10.77 6.77 6.94
CA PRO A 29 -11.49 6.33 8.13
C PRO A 29 -10.64 5.34 8.93
N ALA A 30 -10.96 5.14 10.20
CA ALA A 30 -10.33 4.09 10.99
C ALA A 30 -10.43 2.76 10.23
N LEU A 31 -9.30 2.08 10.04
CA LEU A 31 -9.25 0.81 9.30
C LEU A 31 -9.95 -0.33 10.05
N PHE A 32 -10.13 -0.16 11.36
CA PHE A 32 -10.74 -1.14 12.26
C PHE A 32 -11.61 -0.43 13.30
N GLU A 33 -12.52 -1.15 13.89
CA GLU A 33 -13.34 -0.65 14.99
C GLU A 33 -12.44 -0.28 16.19
N GLY A 34 -12.58 0.96 16.69
CA GLY A 34 -11.72 1.50 17.73
C GLY A 34 -10.40 2.10 17.26
N GLY A 35 -10.10 2.03 15.96
CA GLY A 35 -8.93 2.68 15.36
C GLY A 35 -9.08 4.20 15.25
N THR A 36 -8.00 4.88 14.92
CA THR A 36 -7.98 6.34 14.75
C THR A 36 -8.08 6.70 13.27
N PRO A 37 -9.03 7.55 12.88
CA PRO A 37 -9.05 8.10 11.52
C PRO A 37 -7.84 9.02 11.32
N MET A 38 -7.36 9.10 10.10
CA MET A 38 -6.20 9.91 9.77
C MET A 38 -6.34 10.58 8.42
N THR A 39 -5.49 11.56 8.17
CA THR A 39 -5.44 12.28 6.90
C THR A 39 -4.16 11.89 6.15
N VAL A 40 -4.29 11.54 4.87
CA VAL A 40 -3.18 11.23 3.98
C VAL A 40 -3.15 12.24 2.85
N ALA A 41 -2.01 12.83 2.60
CA ALA A 41 -1.78 13.69 1.45
C ALA A 41 -1.13 12.88 0.32
N LEU A 42 -1.65 13.03 -0.90
CA LEU A 42 -1.07 12.55 -2.14
C LEU A 42 -0.56 13.76 -2.93
N SER A 43 0.69 13.75 -3.30
CA SER A 43 1.22 14.67 -4.29
C SER A 43 1.74 13.92 -5.51
N SER A 44 1.51 14.44 -6.70
CA SER A 44 2.05 13.87 -7.92
C SER A 44 2.56 14.95 -8.87
N SER A 45 3.56 14.61 -9.66
CA SER A 45 4.13 15.47 -10.67
C SER A 45 4.55 14.66 -11.89
N LEU A 46 4.54 15.32 -13.06
CA LEU A 46 5.10 14.74 -14.27
C LEU A 46 6.61 14.58 -14.12
N SER A 47 7.13 13.38 -14.42
CA SER A 47 8.57 13.08 -14.32
C SER A 47 9.23 12.88 -15.65
N SER A 48 8.51 12.37 -16.65
CA SER A 48 9.04 12.14 -17.99
C SER A 48 7.94 12.11 -19.05
N ILE A 49 8.30 12.48 -20.26
CA ILE A 49 7.46 12.34 -21.44
C ILE A 49 8.33 11.72 -22.51
N HIS A 50 7.83 10.70 -23.15
CA HIS A 50 8.49 10.06 -24.28
C HIS A 50 7.48 9.79 -25.37
N PHE A 51 7.82 10.16 -26.60
CA PHE A 51 7.04 9.86 -27.80
C PHE A 51 7.91 9.11 -28.79
N ASP A 52 7.34 8.05 -29.34
CA ASP A 52 7.92 7.25 -30.42
C ASP A 52 6.85 6.91 -31.46
N PRO A 53 7.19 6.24 -32.56
CA PRO A 53 6.20 5.84 -33.56
C PRO A 53 5.11 4.90 -33.09
N ALA A 54 5.31 4.23 -31.93
CA ALA A 54 4.32 3.33 -31.32
C ALA A 54 3.33 4.06 -30.42
N GLY A 55 3.69 5.26 -29.92
CA GLY A 55 2.80 6.04 -29.07
C GLY A 55 3.52 7.04 -28.15
N GLY A 56 2.81 7.50 -27.15
CA GLY A 56 3.34 8.37 -26.12
C GLY A 56 3.31 7.70 -24.73
N THR A 57 4.38 7.87 -23.99
CA THR A 57 4.48 7.43 -22.59
C THR A 57 4.65 8.64 -21.67
N LEU A 58 3.79 8.73 -20.67
CA LEU A 58 3.89 9.74 -19.62
C LEU A 58 4.32 9.03 -18.32
N GLY A 59 5.45 9.46 -17.77
CA GLY A 59 5.91 9.01 -16.46
C GLY A 59 5.50 10.03 -15.40
N MET A 60 4.82 9.57 -14.36
CA MET A 60 4.46 10.39 -13.21
C MET A 60 5.20 9.91 -11.97
N ARG A 61 5.64 10.84 -11.15
CA ARG A 61 6.12 10.58 -9.80
C ARG A 61 5.00 10.94 -8.83
N ALA A 62 4.72 10.05 -7.89
CA ALA A 62 3.75 10.32 -6.84
C ALA A 62 4.33 9.94 -5.48
N SER A 63 3.87 10.58 -4.43
CA SER A 63 4.22 10.28 -3.05
C SER A 63 3.02 10.45 -2.12
N PHE A 64 2.97 9.61 -1.08
CA PHE A 64 2.02 9.73 0.00
C PHE A 64 2.72 10.19 1.27
N SER A 65 2.05 11.03 2.04
CA SER A 65 2.54 11.48 3.34
C SER A 65 1.40 11.59 4.35
N ALA A 66 1.75 11.47 5.64
CA ALA A 66 0.81 11.66 6.75
C ALA A 66 1.52 12.34 7.93
N PRO A 67 0.79 13.05 8.80
CA PRO A 67 1.32 13.49 10.07
C PRO A 67 1.74 12.30 10.93
N LYS A 68 2.81 12.45 11.73
CA LYS A 68 3.28 11.38 12.61
C LYS A 68 2.22 11.08 13.68
N GLY A 69 1.73 9.85 13.68
CA GLY A 69 0.79 9.31 14.66
C GLY A 69 1.31 8.06 15.38
N THR A 70 2.28 7.35 14.77
CA THR A 70 2.89 6.17 15.39
C THR A 70 3.77 6.57 16.58
N THR A 71 3.79 5.72 17.61
CA THR A 71 4.68 5.87 18.78
C THR A 71 6.08 5.32 18.50
N TYR A 72 6.23 4.48 17.48
CA TYR A 72 7.49 3.87 17.15
C TYR A 72 8.40 4.81 16.34
N GLU A 73 9.69 4.75 16.65
CA GLU A 73 10.70 5.37 15.80
C GLU A 73 10.94 4.50 14.58
N LYS A 74 11.31 5.13 13.46
CA LYS A 74 11.67 4.43 12.24
C LYS A 74 12.99 3.69 12.41
N LEU A 75 12.95 2.43 12.77
CA LEU A 75 14.13 1.58 12.97
C LEU A 75 14.67 0.96 11.67
N GLY A 76 13.93 1.08 10.57
CA GLY A 76 14.28 0.48 9.28
C GLY A 76 13.07 -0.09 8.57
N SER A 77 13.29 -1.03 7.68
CA SER A 77 12.24 -1.80 7.02
C SER A 77 12.70 -3.23 6.78
N ILE A 78 11.76 -4.13 6.50
CA ILE A 78 12.06 -5.49 6.04
C ILE A 78 12.71 -5.39 4.66
N GLY A 79 13.59 -6.36 4.34
CA GLY A 79 14.16 -6.46 3.00
C GLY A 79 13.08 -6.70 1.96
N ARG A 80 13.02 -5.85 0.94
CA ARG A 80 12.16 -6.04 -0.23
C ARG A 80 12.75 -7.08 -1.16
N ALA A 81 11.93 -7.98 -1.71
CA ALA A 81 12.37 -8.84 -2.79
C ALA A 81 12.78 -7.99 -4.00
N ASN A 82 13.98 -8.24 -4.52
CA ASN A 82 14.56 -7.39 -5.54
C ASN A 82 14.16 -7.88 -6.93
N CYS A 83 13.37 -7.09 -7.67
CA CYS A 83 13.03 -7.33 -9.07
C CYS A 83 14.06 -6.81 -10.06
N LEU A 84 15.27 -6.54 -9.62
CA LEU A 84 16.28 -5.97 -10.48
C LEU A 84 16.71 -6.96 -11.57
N GLN A 85 16.42 -6.65 -12.81
CA GLN A 85 17.07 -7.25 -13.96
C GLN A 85 18.33 -6.44 -14.30
N GLY A 86 19.50 -7.02 -14.11
CA GLY A 86 20.77 -6.35 -14.39
C GLY A 86 21.11 -5.19 -13.46
N GLY A 87 20.59 -5.16 -12.24
CA GLY A 87 20.88 -4.14 -11.24
C GLY A 87 20.06 -2.84 -11.37
N VAL A 88 19.14 -2.77 -12.32
CA VAL A 88 18.24 -1.63 -12.52
C VAL A 88 16.79 -2.09 -12.43
N GLU A 89 15.97 -1.38 -11.70
CA GLU A 89 14.53 -1.63 -11.66
C GLU A 89 13.93 -1.48 -13.07
N ALA A 90 13.32 -2.55 -13.59
CA ALA A 90 12.75 -2.52 -14.91
C ALA A 90 11.59 -1.53 -14.96
N ASN A 91 11.59 -0.64 -15.94
CA ASN A 91 10.41 0.16 -16.22
C ASN A 91 9.27 -0.75 -16.69
N PRO A 92 8.01 -0.40 -16.41
CA PRO A 92 6.88 -1.12 -16.95
C PRO A 92 7.00 -1.19 -18.48
N VAL A 93 6.86 -2.40 -19.01
CA VAL A 93 6.84 -2.63 -20.46
C VAL A 93 5.39 -2.78 -20.86
N PHE A 94 4.92 -1.86 -21.68
CA PHE A 94 3.60 -1.98 -22.30
C PHE A 94 3.68 -2.91 -23.50
N PRO A 95 2.73 -3.86 -23.68
CA PRO A 95 2.76 -4.79 -24.81
C PRO A 95 2.62 -4.00 -26.12
N VAL A 96 3.64 -4.09 -26.98
CA VAL A 96 3.66 -3.46 -28.29
C VAL A 96 3.03 -4.41 -29.30
N GLY A 97 2.00 -3.98 -30.04
CA GLY A 97 1.60 -4.63 -31.29
C GLY A 97 0.38 -5.53 -31.24
N THR A 98 -0.45 -5.49 -30.23
CA THR A 98 -1.79 -6.05 -30.31
C THR A 98 -2.82 -4.96 -30.60
N THR A 99 -3.82 -5.27 -31.39
CA THR A 99 -4.90 -4.38 -31.79
C THR A 99 -5.44 -3.53 -30.62
N SER A 100 -4.84 -2.35 -30.47
CA SER A 100 -5.31 -1.19 -29.70
C SER A 100 -5.85 -1.36 -28.29
N PRO A 101 -5.04 -1.32 -27.24
CA PRO A 101 -5.45 -0.49 -26.13
C PRO A 101 -5.14 0.97 -26.52
N GLN A 102 -6.13 1.83 -26.38
CA GLN A 102 -5.93 3.27 -26.59
C GLN A 102 -5.25 3.94 -25.38
N LEU A 103 -5.26 3.26 -24.25
CA LEU A 103 -4.66 3.70 -22.99
C LEU A 103 -4.26 2.50 -22.13
N GLU A 104 -3.02 2.48 -21.68
CA GLU A 104 -2.51 1.54 -20.68
C GLU A 104 -1.98 2.28 -19.46
N LEU A 105 -2.20 1.74 -18.28
CA LEU A 105 -1.72 2.28 -17.02
C LEU A 105 -0.88 1.22 -16.32
N ALA A 106 0.32 1.59 -15.89
CA ALA A 106 1.17 0.78 -15.05
C ALA A 106 1.48 1.53 -13.75
N LEU A 107 1.31 0.83 -12.62
CA LEU A 107 1.65 1.32 -11.30
C LEU A 107 2.82 0.50 -10.76
N LYS A 108 3.85 1.19 -10.26
CA LYS A 108 4.94 0.53 -9.53
C LYS A 108 4.48 0.21 -8.11
N ASP A 109 4.97 -0.90 -7.57
CA ASP A 109 4.73 -1.28 -6.17
C ASP A 109 5.31 -0.27 -5.16
N ASP A 110 6.28 0.57 -5.59
CA ASP A 110 6.76 1.70 -4.81
C ASP A 110 5.65 2.66 -4.38
N LEU A 111 4.69 2.94 -5.27
CA LEU A 111 3.55 3.79 -4.93
C LEU A 111 2.70 3.19 -3.82
N LEU A 112 2.49 1.87 -3.85
CA LEU A 112 1.78 1.16 -2.80
C LEU A 112 2.57 1.15 -1.49
N ASN A 113 3.89 1.01 -1.57
CA ASN A 113 4.76 1.09 -0.40
C ASN A 113 4.74 2.48 0.25
N GLU A 114 4.72 3.55 -0.55
CA GLU A 114 4.56 4.92 -0.05
C GLU A 114 3.22 5.09 0.69
N LEU A 115 2.12 4.57 0.14
CA LEU A 115 0.81 4.61 0.79
C LEU A 115 0.82 3.85 2.12
N VAL A 116 1.29 2.60 2.12
CA VAL A 116 1.34 1.77 3.33
C VAL A 116 2.28 2.37 4.38
N TYR A 117 3.39 2.98 3.92
CA TYR A 117 4.27 3.72 4.81
C TYR A 117 3.59 4.94 5.43
N ALA A 118 2.81 5.70 4.67
CA ALA A 118 2.04 6.82 5.21
C ALA A 118 1.01 6.36 6.26
N LEU A 119 0.32 5.23 6.02
CA LEU A 119 -0.61 4.63 6.98
C LEU A 119 0.11 4.18 8.27
N TYR A 120 1.27 3.54 8.13
CA TYR A 120 2.11 3.16 9.26
C TYR A 120 2.57 4.39 10.06
N TRP A 121 3.11 5.39 9.36
CA TRP A 121 3.62 6.61 9.97
C TRP A 121 2.53 7.42 10.66
N GLY A 122 1.33 7.44 10.08
CA GLY A 122 0.14 8.06 10.64
C GLY A 122 -0.49 7.33 11.81
N GLY A 123 0.00 6.11 12.14
CA GLY A 123 -0.49 5.33 13.27
C GLY A 123 -1.74 4.49 12.98
N ALA A 124 -2.16 4.38 11.71
CA ALA A 124 -3.35 3.59 11.34
C ALA A 124 -3.15 2.08 11.55
N LEU A 125 -1.91 1.62 11.73
CA LEU A 125 -1.57 0.21 11.92
C LEU A 125 -1.34 -0.17 13.40
N SER A 126 -1.80 0.65 14.34
CA SER A 126 -1.90 0.29 15.77
C SER A 126 -3.35 -0.08 16.05
N LEU A 127 -3.62 -1.35 16.32
CA LEU A 127 -4.94 -1.94 16.23
C LEU A 127 -5.36 -2.56 17.56
N PRO A 128 -6.27 -1.94 18.32
CA PRO A 128 -6.93 -2.65 19.41
C PRO A 128 -7.95 -3.64 18.83
N ILE A 129 -7.78 -4.90 19.15
CA ILE A 129 -8.72 -5.98 18.79
C ILE A 129 -9.51 -6.35 20.04
N PRO A 130 -10.79 -5.99 20.13
CA PRO A 130 -11.63 -6.35 21.25
C PRO A 130 -12.01 -7.82 21.20
N GLU A 131 -12.35 -8.39 22.36
CA GLU A 131 -12.78 -9.77 22.53
C GLU A 131 -13.92 -10.17 21.58
N SER A 132 -14.84 -9.24 21.29
CA SER A 132 -15.98 -9.47 20.39
C SER A 132 -15.58 -9.89 18.97
N LEU A 133 -14.38 -9.53 18.52
CA LEU A 133 -13.87 -9.93 17.20
C LEU A 133 -13.13 -11.27 17.21
N LEU A 134 -12.80 -11.81 18.39
CA LEU A 134 -12.10 -13.09 18.54
C LEU A 134 -13.06 -14.29 18.58
N GLY A 135 -14.35 -14.02 18.68
CA GLY A 135 -15.41 -15.03 18.70
C GLY A 135 -15.53 -15.78 20.03
N ASP A 136 -16.58 -16.61 20.15
CA ASP A 136 -16.91 -17.33 21.39
C ASP A 136 -15.89 -18.43 21.72
N SER A 137 -15.07 -18.86 20.78
CA SER A 137 -14.09 -19.95 20.97
C SER A 137 -13.06 -19.65 22.06
N VAL A 138 -12.81 -18.39 22.38
CA VAL A 138 -11.83 -17.99 23.40
C VAL A 138 -12.37 -18.31 24.81
N SER A 139 -13.66 -18.11 25.02
CA SER A 139 -14.31 -18.35 26.31
C SER A 139 -14.40 -19.85 26.66
N GLU A 140 -14.46 -20.74 25.67
CA GLU A 140 -14.46 -22.19 25.86
C GLU A 140 -13.17 -22.69 26.54
N TYR A 141 -12.07 -21.96 26.38
CA TYR A 141 -10.80 -22.26 27.04
C TYR A 141 -10.62 -21.57 28.40
N GLY A 142 -11.69 -20.99 28.96
CA GLY A 142 -11.65 -20.26 30.22
C GLY A 142 -10.94 -18.92 30.16
N ILE A 143 -10.85 -18.33 28.95
CA ILE A 143 -10.27 -17.03 28.70
C ILE A 143 -11.40 -16.00 28.64
N THR A 144 -11.27 -14.94 29.43
CA THR A 144 -12.22 -13.82 29.49
C THR A 144 -11.48 -12.49 29.56
N ASP A 145 -12.20 -11.41 29.31
CA ASP A 145 -11.70 -10.03 29.37
C ASP A 145 -10.46 -9.84 28.49
N MET A 146 -10.43 -10.45 27.32
CA MET A 146 -9.29 -10.40 26.41
C MET A 146 -9.25 -9.06 25.66
N VAL A 147 -8.14 -8.38 25.79
CA VAL A 147 -7.79 -7.19 24.98
C VAL A 147 -6.49 -7.51 24.27
N LEU A 148 -6.49 -7.44 22.95
CA LEU A 148 -5.31 -7.63 22.12
C LEU A 148 -4.97 -6.31 21.44
N LEU A 149 -3.76 -5.81 21.66
CA LEU A 149 -3.20 -4.68 20.94
C LEU A 149 -2.17 -5.18 19.93
N VAL A 150 -2.41 -4.88 18.67
CA VAL A 150 -1.52 -5.23 17.56
C VAL A 150 -0.82 -3.97 17.10
N ASP A 151 0.48 -3.93 17.23
CA ASP A 151 1.32 -2.82 16.80
C ASP A 151 2.33 -3.27 15.75
N PHE A 152 2.37 -2.56 14.64
CA PHE A 152 3.39 -2.76 13.61
C PHE A 152 4.62 -1.93 13.98
N MET A 153 5.70 -2.59 14.39
CA MET A 153 6.96 -1.92 14.75
C MET A 153 7.78 -1.52 13.52
N LEU A 154 7.59 -2.24 12.41
CA LEU A 154 8.17 -1.93 11.11
C LEU A 154 7.06 -1.70 10.07
N PRO A 155 7.28 -0.81 9.10
CA PRO A 155 6.33 -0.62 8.01
C PRO A 155 6.20 -1.91 7.18
N PRO A 156 4.97 -2.34 6.84
CA PRO A 156 4.76 -3.42 5.88
C PRO A 156 5.39 -3.09 4.53
N ILE A 157 5.87 -4.11 3.83
CA ILE A 157 6.49 -3.98 2.51
C ILE A 157 5.70 -4.81 1.49
N LEU A 158 5.33 -4.18 0.40
CA LEU A 158 4.71 -4.82 -0.75
C LEU A 158 5.74 -5.02 -1.86
N SER A 159 5.67 -6.16 -2.53
CA SER A 159 6.57 -6.47 -3.64
C SER A 159 5.83 -7.24 -4.72
N ALA A 160 5.93 -6.78 -5.96
CA ALA A 160 5.37 -7.44 -7.15
C ALA A 160 6.35 -8.47 -7.77
N CYS A 161 7.42 -8.82 -7.07
CA CYS A 161 8.54 -9.58 -7.62
C CYS A 161 8.46 -11.10 -7.48
N ASN A 162 7.44 -11.64 -6.86
CA ASN A 162 7.35 -13.07 -6.62
C ASN A 162 6.63 -13.79 -7.78
N PRO A 163 7.25 -14.84 -8.36
CA PRO A 163 6.59 -15.63 -9.39
C PRO A 163 5.29 -16.25 -8.87
N GLY A 164 4.23 -16.15 -9.65
CA GLY A 164 2.94 -16.77 -9.33
C GLY A 164 2.01 -15.97 -8.41
N GLN A 165 2.45 -14.81 -7.93
CA GLN A 165 1.64 -13.89 -7.13
C GLN A 165 1.73 -12.49 -7.72
N GLN A 166 0.61 -11.77 -7.78
CA GLN A 166 0.64 -10.39 -8.27
C GLN A 166 1.34 -9.46 -7.28
N LEU A 167 1.17 -9.72 -6.00
CA LEU A 167 1.73 -8.93 -4.95
C LEU A 167 2.04 -9.82 -3.73
N THR A 168 3.14 -9.55 -3.07
CA THR A 168 3.48 -10.13 -1.76
C THR A 168 3.52 -9.03 -0.73
N VAL A 169 2.92 -9.27 0.42
CA VAL A 169 2.98 -8.40 1.58
C VAL A 169 3.86 -9.07 2.62
N ALA A 170 4.91 -8.38 3.04
CA ALA A 170 5.77 -8.82 4.15
C ALA A 170 5.59 -7.84 5.32
N VAL A 171 5.35 -8.39 6.50
CA VAL A 171 5.16 -7.64 7.74
C VAL A 171 6.14 -8.19 8.76
N GLY A 172 7.01 -7.34 9.25
CA GLY A 172 8.01 -7.72 10.25
C GLY A 172 7.75 -7.04 11.59
N ASP A 173 8.22 -7.71 12.64
CA ASP A 173 8.18 -7.19 13.99
C ASP A 173 6.79 -6.63 14.39
N VAL A 174 5.75 -7.45 14.18
CA VAL A 174 4.44 -7.16 14.74
C VAL A 174 4.47 -7.53 16.20
N LYS A 175 4.20 -6.56 17.05
CA LYS A 175 4.06 -6.74 18.48
C LYS A 175 2.60 -6.97 18.81
N LEU A 176 2.32 -8.04 19.51
CA LEU A 176 1.01 -8.41 20.00
C LEU A 176 1.03 -8.36 21.53
N ASP A 177 0.41 -7.36 22.12
CA ASP A 177 0.22 -7.27 23.57
C ASP A 177 -1.17 -7.79 23.92
N ALA A 178 -1.23 -8.89 24.63
CA ALA A 178 -2.48 -9.50 25.09
C ALA A 178 -2.60 -9.35 26.59
N THR A 179 -3.73 -8.81 27.05
CA THR A 179 -4.17 -8.82 28.44
C THR A 179 -5.46 -9.62 28.52
N LEU A 180 -5.51 -10.62 29.38
CA LEU A 180 -6.65 -11.51 29.49
C LEU A 180 -6.78 -12.06 30.92
N LYS A 181 -7.90 -12.68 31.21
CA LYS A 181 -8.04 -13.54 32.39
C LYS A 181 -8.13 -15.01 31.96
N MET A 182 -7.30 -15.86 32.50
CA MET A 182 -7.34 -17.30 32.31
C MET A 182 -7.78 -17.96 33.59
N PHE A 183 -8.92 -18.64 33.57
CA PHE A 183 -9.57 -19.22 34.77
C PHE A 183 -9.70 -18.25 35.93
N GLY A 184 -10.00 -16.96 35.60
CA GLY A 184 -10.15 -15.87 36.56
C GLY A 184 -8.84 -15.20 37.02
N ALA A 185 -7.68 -15.76 36.68
CA ALA A 185 -6.38 -15.15 36.99
C ALA A 185 -5.93 -14.19 35.86
N PRO A 186 -5.47 -12.95 36.19
CA PRO A 186 -4.97 -12.02 35.19
C PRO A 186 -3.66 -12.54 34.56
N LEU A 187 -3.58 -12.46 33.24
CA LEU A 187 -2.40 -12.81 32.46
C LEU A 187 -2.12 -11.71 31.45
N THR A 188 -0.86 -11.32 31.34
CA THR A 188 -0.38 -10.41 30.29
C THR A 188 0.75 -11.08 29.55
N MET A 189 0.71 -11.05 28.21
CA MET A 189 1.75 -11.61 27.37
C MET A 189 2.06 -10.65 26.22
N THR A 190 3.29 -10.67 25.78
CA THR A 190 3.75 -9.99 24.57
C THR A 190 4.31 -11.03 23.60
N ILE A 191 3.86 -11.01 22.36
CA ILE A 191 4.32 -11.88 21.29
C ILE A 191 4.86 -11.01 20.18
N TYR A 192 5.97 -11.40 19.58
CA TYR A 192 6.50 -10.80 18.36
C TYR A 192 6.35 -11.80 17.23
N ALA A 193 5.89 -11.31 16.08
CA ALA A 193 5.66 -12.14 14.91
C ALA A 193 6.09 -11.41 13.63
N SER A 194 6.54 -12.17 12.65
CA SER A 194 6.73 -11.69 11.28
C SER A 194 5.94 -12.60 10.35
N LEU A 195 5.33 -12.05 9.33
CA LEU A 195 4.53 -12.81 8.39
C LEU A 195 4.78 -12.35 6.96
N LYS A 196 4.54 -13.26 6.01
CA LYS A 196 4.54 -12.99 4.60
C LYS A 196 3.28 -13.60 3.99
N ALA A 197 2.56 -12.83 3.20
CA ALA A 197 1.34 -13.28 2.54
C ALA A 197 1.36 -12.90 1.06
N GLY A 198 0.80 -13.77 0.21
CA GLY A 198 0.51 -13.43 -1.17
C GLY A 198 -0.82 -12.68 -1.26
N ALA A 199 -0.91 -11.71 -2.16
CA ALA A 199 -2.13 -11.00 -2.46
C ALA A 199 -2.36 -10.92 -3.97
N ASN A 200 -3.62 -11.07 -4.38
CA ASN A 200 -4.05 -10.83 -5.75
C ASN A 200 -5.01 -9.65 -5.76
N ILE A 201 -4.75 -8.71 -6.64
CA ILE A 201 -5.60 -7.53 -6.84
C ILE A 201 -6.49 -7.81 -8.05
N THR A 202 -7.79 -7.67 -7.87
CA THR A 202 -8.76 -7.76 -8.96
C THR A 202 -9.48 -6.42 -9.09
N ALA A 203 -9.47 -5.87 -10.29
CA ALA A 203 -10.31 -4.73 -10.63
C ALA A 203 -11.58 -5.25 -11.33
N ARG A 204 -12.74 -4.78 -10.91
CA ARG A 204 -14.02 -5.08 -11.56
C ARG A 204 -14.76 -3.78 -11.86
N LEU A 205 -15.29 -3.68 -13.06
CA LEU A 205 -16.28 -2.67 -13.39
C LEU A 205 -17.63 -3.18 -12.88
N THR A 206 -18.30 -2.38 -12.09
CA THR A 206 -19.68 -2.66 -11.68
C THR A 206 -20.63 -2.35 -12.83
N GLU A 207 -21.84 -2.91 -12.81
CA GLU A 207 -22.90 -2.63 -13.80
C GLU A 207 -23.26 -1.14 -13.88
N THR A 208 -22.98 -0.39 -12.83
CA THR A 208 -23.18 1.07 -12.78
C THR A 208 -22.00 1.87 -13.34
N GLY A 209 -20.96 1.21 -13.87
CA GLY A 209 -19.75 1.85 -14.40
C GLY A 209 -18.76 2.31 -13.32
N ALA A 210 -19.03 2.05 -12.04
CA ALA A 210 -18.07 2.32 -10.98
C ALA A 210 -16.99 1.21 -10.95
N THR A 211 -15.74 1.61 -10.72
CA THR A 211 -14.63 0.66 -10.55
C THR A 211 -14.58 0.20 -9.09
N SER A 212 -14.63 -1.10 -8.87
CA SER A 212 -14.35 -1.69 -7.56
C SER A 212 -13.03 -2.44 -7.61
N MET A 213 -12.21 -2.25 -6.58
CA MET A 213 -10.99 -3.04 -6.38
C MET A 213 -11.22 -4.05 -5.25
N GLY A 214 -10.91 -5.31 -5.54
CA GLY A 214 -10.92 -6.38 -4.54
C GLY A 214 -9.49 -6.86 -4.31
N VAL A 215 -9.15 -7.12 -3.06
CA VAL A 215 -7.88 -7.74 -2.68
C VAL A 215 -8.21 -9.10 -2.08
N ALA A 216 -7.69 -10.16 -2.70
CA ALA A 216 -7.75 -11.52 -2.15
C ALA A 216 -6.39 -11.86 -1.54
N ILE A 217 -6.38 -12.12 -0.25
CA ILE A 217 -5.17 -12.53 0.47
C ILE A 217 -5.08 -14.05 0.40
N GLN A 218 -3.95 -14.57 -0.08
CA GLN A 218 -3.62 -15.99 -0.02
C GLN A 218 -2.88 -16.26 1.30
N TYR A 219 -3.03 -17.49 1.81
CA TYR A 219 -2.56 -17.92 3.11
C TYR A 219 -1.21 -17.31 3.51
N PRO A 220 -1.12 -16.73 4.71
CA PRO A 220 0.13 -16.19 5.21
C PRO A 220 1.11 -17.34 5.52
N ASP A 221 2.33 -17.19 5.06
CA ASP A 221 3.47 -17.99 5.52
C ASP A 221 4.09 -17.23 6.70
N PHE A 222 4.18 -17.91 7.86
CA PHE A 222 4.94 -17.35 8.98
C PHE A 222 6.43 -17.48 8.67
N ILE A 223 7.14 -16.41 8.88
CA ILE A 223 8.58 -16.37 8.73
C ILE A 223 9.17 -16.60 10.12
N ASP A 224 9.92 -17.70 10.28
CA ASP A 224 10.68 -18.02 11.49
C ASP A 224 11.90 -17.09 11.63
#